data_e3d75f0b0eebe2f4d5b37c14be81cf05
#
_entry.id   e3d75f0b0eebe2f4d5b37c14be81cf05
#
_cell.length_a   1.000
_cell.length_b   1.000
_cell.length_c   1.000
_cell.angle_alpha   90.00
_cell.angle_beta   90.00
_cell.angle_gamma   90.00
#
_symmetry.space_group_name_H-M   'P 1'
#
loop_
_entity.id
_entity.type
_entity.pdbx_description
1 polymer ?
#
loop_
_entity_poly.entity_id
_entity_poly.type
_entity_poly.pdbx_seq_one_letter_code
_entity_poly.pdbx_strand_id
1 'polypeptide(L)'
;FTAGRHIGAMVSTEQEHWSLAGGVFGDSLTATNGAAHDQDEGWGLGARATFAPINEKTQVVHLGLGLNYRDTGGLGTTSFKQQPETHIGGINIADTGTISNVTDFYKVGAEVAIIMGPFSAQTEYIATSVSRNTATDLDFDGWYAQAGYFLTGESRNYKNGSFGSIKPKASVGEGGIGAWELAIRYSTLDLIDKDIDGGDVDSYTLGVNWFATPTLRFSANYVDVLNVNGGTYDNQEPSLFQVRSQWAF
;
A
#
# COMPACT_ATOMS: atom_id res chain seq x y z
N PHE A 1 -6.17 2.59 0.42
CA PHE A 1 -5.95 3.98 0.89
C PHE A 1 -4.82 4.73 0.16
N THR A 2 -4.10 4.15 -0.78
CA THR A 2 -2.99 4.84 -1.46
C THR A 2 -3.53 5.93 -2.38
N ALA A 3 -2.85 7.09 -2.40
CA ALA A 3 -3.18 8.19 -3.30
C ALA A 3 -2.87 7.81 -4.76
N GLY A 4 -3.72 8.27 -5.69
CA GLY A 4 -3.48 8.14 -7.12
C GLY A 4 -2.37 9.07 -7.63
N ARG A 5 -2.32 9.28 -8.95
CA ARG A 5 -1.38 10.21 -9.58
C ARG A 5 -1.96 11.62 -9.61
N HIS A 6 -1.22 12.58 -9.08
CA HIS A 6 -1.60 13.99 -9.02
C HIS A 6 -0.48 14.85 -9.60
N ILE A 7 -0.83 16.04 -10.10
CA ILE A 7 0.16 17.07 -10.45
C ILE A 7 0.46 17.87 -9.19
N GLY A 8 1.74 18.12 -8.90
CA GLY A 8 2.12 18.88 -7.72
C GLY A 8 3.58 19.23 -7.68
N ALA A 9 3.97 19.90 -6.61
CA ALA A 9 5.34 20.20 -6.28
C ALA A 9 5.69 19.55 -4.94
N MET A 10 6.83 18.88 -4.89
CA MET A 10 7.32 18.18 -3.70
C MET A 10 8.77 18.57 -3.43
N VAL A 11 9.11 18.70 -2.17
CA VAL A 11 10.48 18.84 -1.67
C VAL A 11 10.80 17.66 -0.81
N SER A 12 11.97 17.07 -0.98
CA SER A 12 12.47 16.00 -0.14
C SER A 12 13.92 16.21 0.25
N THR A 13 14.29 15.69 1.40
CA THR A 13 15.67 15.58 1.86
C THR A 13 15.90 14.21 2.46
N GLU A 14 17.05 13.66 2.21
CA GLU A 14 17.42 12.30 2.60
C GLU A 14 18.81 12.33 3.24
N GLN A 15 18.92 11.65 4.35
CA GLN A 15 20.17 11.45 5.08
C GLN A 15 20.33 9.96 5.39
N GLU A 16 21.47 9.57 5.94
CA GLU A 16 21.77 8.17 6.23
C GLU A 16 20.73 7.49 7.11
N HIS A 17 20.22 8.20 8.11
CA HIS A 17 19.28 7.65 9.10
C HIS A 17 17.87 8.21 9.05
N TRP A 18 17.60 9.19 8.23
CA TRP A 18 16.27 9.80 8.17
C TRP A 18 15.97 10.41 6.79
N SER A 19 14.70 10.50 6.49
CA SER A 19 14.23 11.25 5.33
C SER A 19 12.99 12.06 5.68
N LEU A 20 12.82 13.19 4.99
CA LEU A 20 11.62 14.02 5.04
C LEU A 20 11.21 14.35 3.62
N ALA A 21 9.91 14.26 3.34
CA ALA A 21 9.31 14.69 2.10
C ALA A 21 7.99 15.40 2.38
N GLY A 22 7.68 16.44 1.61
CA GLY A 22 6.42 17.16 1.72
C GLY A 22 6.09 17.88 0.42
N GLY A 23 4.80 17.97 0.09
CA GLY A 23 4.38 18.58 -1.15
C GLY A 23 2.92 18.99 -1.16
N VAL A 24 2.59 19.81 -2.16
CA VAL A 24 1.24 20.29 -2.48
C VAL A 24 0.85 19.71 -3.82
N PHE A 25 -0.38 19.22 -3.94
CA PHE A 25 -0.86 18.51 -5.11
C PHE A 25 -2.24 19.04 -5.53
N GLY A 26 -2.44 19.18 -6.83
CA GLY A 26 -3.74 19.43 -7.43
C GLY A 26 -4.58 18.16 -7.56
N ASP A 27 -5.57 18.17 -8.41
CA ASP A 27 -6.43 17.01 -8.64
C ASP A 27 -5.77 15.91 -9.47
N SER A 28 -6.45 14.76 -9.57
CA SER A 28 -5.96 13.60 -10.31
C SER A 28 -5.90 13.86 -11.82
N LEU A 29 -4.83 13.38 -12.46
CA LEU A 29 -4.68 13.39 -13.93
C LEU A 29 -5.69 12.50 -14.68
N THR A 30 -6.42 11.66 -13.98
CA THR A 30 -7.45 10.78 -14.54
C THR A 30 -8.84 11.43 -14.57
N ALA A 31 -8.94 12.76 -14.60
CA ALA A 31 -10.19 13.43 -14.87
C ALA A 31 -10.70 12.95 -16.24
N THR A 32 -11.63 12.01 -16.23
CA THR A 32 -12.33 11.56 -17.41
C THR A 32 -13.15 12.71 -17.98
N ASN A 33 -12.61 13.26 -19.09
CA ASN A 33 -13.40 13.89 -20.15
C ASN A 33 -14.46 14.92 -19.78
N GLY A 34 -14.11 16.19 -19.92
CA GLY A 34 -15.03 17.19 -20.43
C GLY A 34 -16.22 17.58 -19.57
N ALA A 35 -16.21 17.28 -18.30
CA ALA A 35 -17.16 17.87 -17.38
C ALA A 35 -16.61 19.19 -16.87
N ALA A 36 -17.20 20.26 -17.37
CA ALA A 36 -17.19 21.64 -16.89
C ALA A 36 -15.95 22.08 -16.06
N HIS A 37 -15.14 22.92 -16.67
CA HIS A 37 -14.08 23.74 -16.05
C HIS A 37 -14.60 24.74 -14.98
N ASP A 38 -15.78 24.54 -14.44
CA ASP A 38 -16.45 25.44 -13.50
C ASP A 38 -16.50 24.91 -12.06
N GLN A 39 -15.84 23.80 -11.77
CA GLN A 39 -15.77 23.28 -10.40
C GLN A 39 -14.37 23.48 -9.84
N ASP A 40 -14.28 23.90 -8.60
CA ASP A 40 -13.04 24.00 -7.84
C ASP A 40 -12.37 22.62 -7.78
N GLU A 41 -11.17 22.52 -8.37
CA GLU A 41 -10.48 21.24 -8.56
C GLU A 41 -9.93 20.65 -7.25
N GLY A 42 -10.12 21.33 -6.12
CA GLY A 42 -9.55 20.92 -4.85
C GLY A 42 -8.02 20.89 -4.84
N TRP A 43 -7.46 20.67 -3.68
CA TRP A 43 -6.01 20.59 -3.50
C TRP A 43 -5.66 19.59 -2.39
N GLY A 44 -4.40 19.23 -2.28
CA GLY A 44 -3.96 18.30 -1.24
C GLY A 44 -2.54 18.57 -0.76
N LEU A 45 -2.27 18.08 0.43
CA LEU A 45 -0.94 18.04 1.03
C LEU A 45 -0.53 16.59 1.24
N GLY A 46 0.75 16.30 1.01
CA GLY A 46 1.36 15.04 1.37
C GLY A 46 2.64 15.28 2.14
N ALA A 47 2.88 14.52 3.20
CA ALA A 47 4.11 14.53 3.95
C ALA A 47 4.50 13.11 4.38
N ARG A 48 5.79 12.82 4.41
CA ARG A 48 6.34 11.59 4.96
C ARG A 48 7.65 11.86 5.68
N ALA A 49 7.79 11.27 6.86
CA ALA A 49 9.03 11.27 7.65
C ALA A 49 9.43 9.83 7.92
N THR A 50 10.71 9.52 7.78
CA THR A 50 11.26 8.22 8.14
C THR A 50 12.49 8.35 9.03
N PHE A 51 12.69 7.34 9.89
CA PHE A 51 13.86 7.25 10.74
C PHE A 51 14.35 5.80 10.82
N ALA A 52 15.62 5.58 10.55
CA ALA A 52 16.26 4.28 10.65
C ALA A 52 17.36 4.33 11.73
N PRO A 53 17.03 4.05 13.01
CA PRO A 53 18.02 4.04 14.10
C PRO A 53 19.15 3.03 13.87
N ILE A 54 18.88 1.95 13.18
CA ILE A 54 19.87 0.99 12.68
C ILE A 54 19.74 0.95 11.16
N ASN A 55 20.79 1.31 10.44
CA ASN A 55 20.86 1.33 8.98
C ASN A 55 22.18 0.72 8.50
N GLU A 56 22.28 -0.59 8.64
CA GLU A 56 23.43 -1.37 8.21
C GLU A 56 23.07 -2.22 6.99
N LYS A 57 24.04 -2.74 6.29
CA LYS A 57 23.85 -3.51 5.04
C LYS A 57 22.88 -4.69 5.18
N THR A 58 22.86 -5.34 6.34
CA THR A 58 22.05 -6.55 6.62
C THR A 58 21.23 -6.44 7.90
N GLN A 59 21.26 -5.29 8.56
CA GLN A 59 20.48 -5.02 9.77
C GLN A 59 19.88 -3.63 9.66
N VAL A 60 18.55 -3.57 9.64
CA VAL A 60 17.81 -2.31 9.55
C VAL A 60 16.66 -2.35 10.53
N VAL A 61 16.45 -1.25 11.23
CA VAL A 61 15.19 -0.93 11.92
C VAL A 61 14.68 0.37 11.32
N HIS A 62 13.50 0.35 10.78
CA HIS A 62 12.87 1.48 10.12
C HIS A 62 11.56 1.83 10.81
N LEU A 63 11.34 3.13 10.99
CA LEU A 63 10.12 3.75 11.47
C LEU A 63 9.69 4.81 10.45
N GLY A 64 8.40 4.90 10.16
CA GLY A 64 7.88 5.92 9.26
C GLY A 64 6.51 6.42 9.67
N LEU A 65 6.26 7.68 9.32
CA LEU A 65 4.96 8.35 9.47
C LEU A 65 4.62 9.04 8.16
N GLY A 66 3.37 8.89 7.71
CA GLY A 66 2.80 9.52 6.53
C GLY A 66 1.55 10.31 6.85
N LEU A 67 1.37 11.42 6.17
CA LEU A 67 0.15 12.23 6.20
C LEU A 67 -0.25 12.56 4.77
N ASN A 68 -1.54 12.43 4.47
CA ASN A 68 -2.14 12.94 3.24
C ASN A 68 -3.43 13.67 3.61
N TYR A 69 -3.57 14.91 3.18
CA TYR A 69 -4.77 15.72 3.30
C TYR A 69 -5.30 16.03 1.91
N ARG A 70 -6.62 16.02 1.75
CA ARG A 70 -7.28 16.37 0.51
C ARG A 70 -8.52 17.22 0.77
N ASP A 71 -8.53 18.42 0.23
CA ASP A 71 -9.69 19.26 0.04
C ASP A 71 -10.34 18.90 -1.30
N THR A 72 -11.65 18.72 -1.34
CA THR A 72 -12.36 18.26 -2.54
C THR A 72 -12.86 19.40 -3.43
N GLY A 73 -12.58 20.68 -3.06
CA GLY A 73 -13.05 21.83 -3.82
C GLY A 73 -14.57 22.02 -3.77
N GLY A 74 -15.14 22.06 -2.58
CA GLY A 74 -16.59 22.22 -2.38
C GLY A 74 -17.26 20.93 -1.90
N LEU A 75 -18.40 20.55 -2.48
CA LEU A 75 -19.09 19.30 -2.13
C LEU A 75 -18.69 18.18 -3.12
N GLY A 76 -17.56 17.58 -2.84
CA GLY A 76 -17.02 16.50 -3.65
C GLY A 76 -17.58 15.13 -3.32
N THR A 77 -17.00 14.14 -3.98
CA THR A 77 -17.24 12.73 -3.72
C THR A 77 -15.92 11.99 -3.54
N THR A 78 -15.93 10.93 -2.74
CA THR A 78 -14.81 9.98 -2.65
C THR A 78 -15.30 8.55 -2.60
N SER A 79 -14.43 7.57 -2.78
CA SER A 79 -14.73 6.15 -2.57
C SER A 79 -13.46 5.42 -2.15
N PHE A 80 -13.61 4.42 -1.30
CA PHE A 80 -12.54 3.52 -0.91
C PHE A 80 -12.92 2.11 -1.31
N LYS A 81 -11.98 1.39 -1.92
CA LYS A 81 -12.24 0.03 -2.39
C LYS A 81 -10.96 -0.78 -2.45
N GLN A 82 -11.08 -2.06 -2.20
CA GLN A 82 -9.98 -3.00 -2.18
C GLN A 82 -10.36 -4.32 -2.86
N GLN A 83 -9.46 -4.78 -3.71
CA GLN A 83 -9.49 -6.14 -4.26
C GLN A 83 -8.77 -7.11 -3.29
N PRO A 84 -9.08 -8.42 -3.31
CA PRO A 84 -8.48 -9.39 -2.38
C PRO A 84 -6.99 -9.65 -2.73
N GLU A 85 -6.08 -8.75 -2.29
CA GLU A 85 -4.61 -8.81 -2.50
C GLU A 85 -4.19 -9.12 -3.96
N THR A 86 -5.04 -8.82 -4.92
CA THR A 86 -4.81 -9.01 -6.37
C THR A 86 -5.35 -7.81 -7.15
N HIS A 87 -4.75 -7.55 -8.31
CA HIS A 87 -5.26 -6.53 -9.25
C HIS A 87 -5.81 -7.17 -10.53
N ILE A 88 -6.14 -8.46 -10.46
CA ILE A 88 -6.68 -9.24 -11.59
C ILE A 88 -8.11 -9.61 -11.26
N GLY A 89 -9.04 -9.44 -12.21
CA GLY A 89 -10.44 -9.83 -12.06
C GLY A 89 -11.40 -8.68 -11.71
N GLY A 90 -10.93 -7.54 -11.23
CA GLY A 90 -11.74 -6.33 -11.03
C GLY A 90 -12.81 -6.40 -9.93
N ILE A 91 -12.82 -7.45 -9.10
CA ILE A 91 -13.77 -7.60 -7.99
C ILE A 91 -13.23 -6.84 -6.78
N ASN A 92 -13.96 -5.82 -6.33
CA ASN A 92 -13.68 -5.14 -5.07
C ASN A 92 -14.42 -5.85 -3.94
N ILE A 93 -13.69 -6.54 -3.09
CA ILE A 93 -14.27 -7.31 -1.97
C ILE A 93 -14.71 -6.39 -0.82
N ALA A 94 -14.09 -5.22 -0.70
CA ALA A 94 -14.53 -4.11 0.12
C ALA A 94 -14.73 -2.89 -0.76
N ASP A 95 -15.87 -2.19 -0.64
CA ASP A 95 -16.20 -1.00 -1.45
C ASP A 95 -17.23 -0.14 -0.72
N THR A 96 -16.85 1.08 -0.34
CA THR A 96 -17.78 2.04 0.28
C THR A 96 -18.87 2.53 -0.66
N GLY A 97 -18.76 2.23 -1.96
CA GLY A 97 -19.50 2.97 -2.96
C GLY A 97 -19.09 4.45 -3.01
N THR A 98 -19.94 5.30 -3.54
CA THR A 98 -19.70 6.74 -3.61
C THR A 98 -20.15 7.42 -2.31
N ILE A 99 -19.21 7.99 -1.58
CA ILE A 99 -19.45 8.87 -0.44
C ILE A 99 -19.63 10.29 -0.97
N SER A 100 -20.79 10.90 -0.72
CA SER A 100 -21.16 12.21 -1.23
C SER A 100 -21.05 13.31 -0.15
N ASN A 101 -21.09 14.59 -0.61
CA ASN A 101 -20.99 15.77 0.23
C ASN A 101 -19.70 15.86 1.06
N VAL A 102 -18.62 15.30 0.52
CA VAL A 102 -17.31 15.34 1.16
C VAL A 102 -16.70 16.73 0.99
N THR A 103 -16.27 17.32 2.08
CA THR A 103 -15.54 18.61 2.09
C THR A 103 -14.04 18.39 2.02
N ASP A 104 -13.57 17.45 2.81
CA ASP A 104 -12.16 17.07 2.88
C ASP A 104 -11.99 15.67 3.47
N PHE A 105 -10.80 15.13 3.32
CA PHE A 105 -10.40 13.93 4.06
C PHE A 105 -8.89 13.93 4.33
N TYR A 106 -8.48 13.27 5.39
CA TYR A 106 -7.07 13.03 5.66
C TYR A 106 -6.80 11.55 5.92
N LYS A 107 -5.57 11.16 5.65
CA LYS A 107 -5.04 9.82 5.92
C LYS A 107 -3.75 9.94 6.71
N VAL A 108 -3.62 9.14 7.75
CA VAL A 108 -2.40 9.04 8.55
C VAL A 108 -1.94 7.60 8.49
N GLY A 109 -0.65 7.41 8.22
CA GLY A 109 0.00 6.10 8.20
C GLY A 109 1.17 6.05 9.17
N ALA A 110 1.31 4.93 9.86
CA ALA A 110 2.48 4.61 10.68
C ALA A 110 3.05 3.26 10.23
N GLU A 111 4.36 3.21 10.01
CA GLU A 111 5.04 2.02 9.50
C GLU A 111 6.28 1.66 10.32
N VAL A 112 6.50 0.36 10.45
CA VAL A 112 7.70 -0.22 11.06
C VAL A 112 8.22 -1.31 10.13
N ALA A 113 9.53 -1.35 9.90
CA ALA A 113 10.14 -2.44 9.18
C ALA A 113 11.47 -2.85 9.80
N ILE A 114 11.81 -4.12 9.65
CA ILE A 114 13.08 -4.69 10.11
C ILE A 114 13.72 -5.55 9.02
N ILE A 115 15.04 -5.54 8.99
CA ILE A 115 15.86 -6.49 8.24
C ILE A 115 16.87 -7.09 9.22
N MET A 116 16.99 -8.42 9.22
CA MET A 116 18.00 -9.16 9.99
C MET A 116 18.55 -10.30 9.12
N GLY A 117 19.62 -10.00 8.36
CA GLY A 117 20.17 -10.94 7.38
C GLY A 117 19.12 -11.37 6.35
N PRO A 118 18.83 -12.67 6.19
CA PRO A 118 17.84 -13.15 5.22
C PRO A 118 16.38 -12.92 5.65
N PHE A 119 16.12 -12.56 6.88
CA PHE A 119 14.79 -12.26 7.39
C PHE A 119 14.45 -10.80 7.22
N SER A 120 13.22 -10.49 6.83
CA SER A 120 12.65 -9.14 6.83
C SER A 120 11.18 -9.19 7.25
N ALA A 121 10.74 -8.16 7.94
CA ALA A 121 9.32 -7.99 8.27
C ALA A 121 8.96 -6.50 8.20
N GLN A 122 7.68 -6.22 7.93
CA GLN A 122 7.12 -4.87 8.01
C GLN A 122 5.66 -4.91 8.40
N THR A 123 5.20 -3.83 9.00
CA THR A 123 3.80 -3.57 9.31
C THR A 123 3.48 -2.11 9.05
N GLU A 124 2.26 -1.85 8.65
CA GLU A 124 1.75 -0.49 8.45
C GLU A 124 0.30 -0.43 8.93
N TYR A 125 -0.05 0.63 9.63
CA TYR A 125 -1.42 0.99 10.00
C TYR A 125 -1.79 2.30 9.30
N ILE A 126 -2.96 2.35 8.69
CA ILE A 126 -3.48 3.54 7.99
C ILE A 126 -4.88 3.82 8.52
N ALA A 127 -5.10 5.05 8.98
CA ALA A 127 -6.40 5.58 9.33
C ALA A 127 -6.79 6.70 8.36
N THR A 128 -8.07 6.78 8.04
CA THR A 128 -8.65 7.79 7.15
C THR A 128 -9.88 8.38 7.82
N SER A 129 -9.97 9.71 7.89
CA SER A 129 -11.16 10.43 8.34
C SER A 129 -11.71 11.28 7.20
N VAL A 130 -13.02 11.25 6.99
CA VAL A 130 -13.73 11.92 5.89
C VAL A 130 -14.74 12.89 6.46
N SER A 131 -14.55 14.17 6.21
CA SER A 131 -15.47 15.23 6.64
C SER A 131 -16.61 15.39 5.63
N ARG A 132 -17.84 15.50 6.11
CA ARG A 132 -19.04 15.67 5.28
C ARG A 132 -19.89 16.86 5.72
N ASN A 133 -20.39 17.64 4.77
CA ASN A 133 -21.16 18.86 5.08
C ASN A 133 -22.55 18.58 5.67
N THR A 134 -23.26 17.55 5.19
CA THR A 134 -24.67 17.31 5.53
C THR A 134 -24.93 15.96 6.21
N ALA A 135 -23.88 15.21 6.51
CA ALA A 135 -23.93 13.92 7.19
C ALA A 135 -22.79 13.81 8.22
N THR A 136 -22.85 12.80 9.06
CA THR A 136 -21.81 12.56 10.07
C THR A 136 -20.49 12.18 9.38
N ASP A 137 -19.39 12.69 9.91
CA ASP A 137 -18.03 12.33 9.45
C ASP A 137 -17.79 10.82 9.60
N LEU A 138 -16.92 10.29 8.76
CA LEU A 138 -16.61 8.87 8.68
C LEU A 138 -15.14 8.60 9.00
N ASP A 139 -14.91 7.49 9.68
CA ASP A 139 -13.57 6.98 9.99
C ASP A 139 -13.42 5.55 9.45
N PHE A 140 -12.31 5.30 8.76
CA PHE A 140 -11.97 3.98 8.23
C PHE A 140 -10.52 3.68 8.54
N ASP A 141 -10.20 2.41 8.74
CA ASP A 141 -8.81 2.03 8.96
C ASP A 141 -8.47 0.65 8.41
N GLY A 142 -7.19 0.36 8.41
CA GLY A 142 -6.67 -0.95 8.04
C GLY A 142 -5.19 -1.06 8.38
N TRP A 143 -4.74 -2.29 8.53
CA TRP A 143 -3.34 -2.57 8.75
C TRP A 143 -2.91 -3.87 8.09
N TYR A 144 -1.63 -4.01 7.90
CA TYR A 144 -1.05 -5.29 7.50
C TYR A 144 0.25 -5.56 8.25
N ALA A 145 0.58 -6.84 8.37
CA ALA A 145 1.89 -7.32 8.76
C ALA A 145 2.37 -8.35 7.74
N GLN A 146 3.62 -8.23 7.30
CA GLN A 146 4.22 -9.19 6.39
C GLN A 146 5.64 -9.53 6.81
N ALA A 147 6.06 -10.76 6.51
CA ALA A 147 7.41 -11.23 6.72
C ALA A 147 7.91 -12.02 5.50
N GLY A 148 9.21 -12.00 5.30
CA GLY A 148 9.88 -12.76 4.25
C GLY A 148 11.19 -13.34 4.73
N TYR A 149 11.56 -14.50 4.20
CA TYR A 149 12.81 -15.18 4.50
C TYR A 149 13.45 -15.72 3.23
N PHE A 150 14.68 -15.30 2.95
CA PHE A 150 15.47 -15.81 1.84
C PHE A 150 16.14 -17.12 2.19
N LEU A 151 15.68 -18.24 1.61
CA LEU A 151 16.25 -19.58 1.77
C LEU A 151 17.70 -19.64 1.28
N THR A 152 18.06 -18.83 0.31
CA THR A 152 19.39 -18.72 -0.29
C THR A 152 20.30 -17.72 0.43
N GLY A 153 19.76 -17.05 1.47
CA GLY A 153 20.53 -16.25 2.41
C GLY A 153 20.81 -14.81 1.93
N GLU A 154 20.11 -14.29 0.91
CA GLU A 154 20.13 -12.89 0.54
C GLU A 154 19.56 -12.03 1.66
N SER A 155 19.92 -10.76 1.69
CA SER A 155 19.31 -9.74 2.56
C SER A 155 18.61 -8.71 1.68
N ARG A 156 17.47 -8.21 2.14
CA ARG A 156 16.79 -7.11 1.45
C ARG A 156 17.67 -5.87 1.44
N ASN A 157 17.66 -5.18 0.31
CA ASN A 157 18.25 -3.87 0.22
C ASN A 157 17.31 -2.85 0.88
N TYR A 158 17.88 -1.87 1.58
CA TYR A 158 17.14 -0.76 2.14
C TYR A 158 17.80 0.55 1.70
N LYS A 159 17.01 1.48 1.21
CA LYS A 159 17.49 2.79 0.80
C LYS A 159 16.34 3.80 0.87
N ASN A 160 16.64 4.98 1.42
CA ASN A 160 15.73 6.13 1.40
C ASN A 160 14.32 5.79 1.96
N GLY A 161 14.29 5.10 3.10
CA GLY A 161 13.03 4.77 3.76
C GLY A 161 12.19 3.68 3.06
N SER A 162 12.81 2.83 2.20
CA SER A 162 12.09 1.75 1.51
C SER A 162 12.94 0.52 1.21
N PHE A 163 12.28 -0.61 1.03
CA PHE A 163 12.93 -1.83 0.56
C PHE A 163 13.25 -1.74 -0.93
N GLY A 164 14.49 -2.04 -1.29
CA GLY A 164 14.99 -2.02 -2.66
C GLY A 164 14.91 -3.38 -3.36
N SER A 165 15.43 -3.41 -4.59
CA SER A 165 15.51 -4.61 -5.41
C SER A 165 16.46 -5.66 -4.82
N ILE A 166 16.16 -6.93 -5.11
CA ILE A 166 16.99 -8.08 -4.71
C ILE A 166 17.96 -8.42 -5.85
N LYS A 167 19.21 -8.63 -5.45
CA LYS A 167 20.23 -9.21 -6.33
C LYS A 167 20.60 -10.59 -5.79
N PRO A 168 20.37 -11.68 -6.55
CA PRO A 168 20.82 -13.01 -6.17
C PRO A 168 22.32 -13.03 -5.92
N LYS A 169 22.78 -13.79 -4.93
CA LYS A 169 24.21 -14.04 -4.70
C LYS A 169 24.87 -14.78 -5.88
N ALA A 170 24.07 -15.65 -6.52
CA ALA A 170 24.47 -16.39 -7.72
C ALA A 170 23.25 -16.51 -8.66
N SER A 171 23.29 -15.79 -9.78
CA SER A 171 22.21 -15.75 -10.77
C SER A 171 22.10 -17.04 -11.57
N VAL A 172 20.92 -17.33 -12.06
CA VAL A 172 20.73 -18.37 -13.09
C VAL A 172 21.51 -17.98 -14.35
N GLY A 173 22.23 -18.94 -14.92
CA GLY A 173 23.14 -18.71 -16.06
C GLY A 173 24.56 -18.33 -15.65
N GLU A 174 24.81 -17.99 -14.40
CA GLU A 174 26.15 -17.71 -13.82
C GLU A 174 26.56 -18.80 -12.81
N GLY A 175 26.00 -20.01 -12.93
CA GLY A 175 26.28 -21.14 -12.06
C GLY A 175 25.46 -21.19 -10.77
N GLY A 176 24.49 -20.29 -10.61
CA GLY A 176 23.61 -20.23 -9.44
C GLY A 176 22.17 -20.65 -9.74
N ILE A 177 21.37 -20.70 -8.67
CA ILE A 177 19.94 -21.04 -8.71
C ILE A 177 19.02 -19.81 -8.52
N GLY A 178 19.60 -18.60 -8.46
CA GLY A 178 18.89 -17.40 -8.10
C GLY A 178 18.59 -17.30 -6.60
N ALA A 179 17.82 -16.29 -6.19
CA ALA A 179 17.39 -16.08 -4.81
C ALA A 179 15.96 -16.57 -4.62
N TRP A 180 15.72 -17.35 -3.56
CA TRP A 180 14.43 -17.92 -3.21
C TRP A 180 13.93 -17.32 -1.89
N GLU A 181 12.74 -16.76 -1.91
CA GLU A 181 12.09 -16.18 -0.74
C GLU A 181 10.74 -16.85 -0.48
N LEU A 182 10.50 -17.18 0.79
CA LEU A 182 9.16 -17.45 1.30
C LEU A 182 8.63 -16.19 1.95
N ALA A 183 7.36 -15.89 1.73
CA ALA A 183 6.70 -14.72 2.27
C ALA A 183 5.32 -15.07 2.84
N ILE A 184 4.95 -14.35 3.88
CA ILE A 184 3.62 -14.39 4.48
C ILE A 184 3.14 -12.97 4.74
N ARG A 185 1.84 -12.72 4.55
CA ARG A 185 1.18 -11.46 4.89
C ARG A 185 -0.18 -11.77 5.52
N TYR A 186 -0.54 -10.96 6.50
CA TYR A 186 -1.90 -10.82 7.01
C TYR A 186 -2.30 -9.37 6.84
N SER A 187 -3.54 -9.11 6.43
CA SER A 187 -4.08 -7.77 6.28
C SER A 187 -5.54 -7.73 6.70
N THR A 188 -5.94 -6.59 7.23
CA THR A 188 -7.32 -6.26 7.58
C THR A 188 -7.65 -4.86 7.09
N LEU A 189 -8.88 -4.66 6.69
CA LEU A 189 -9.41 -3.38 6.21
C LEU A 189 -10.85 -3.24 6.66
N ASP A 190 -11.14 -2.21 7.46
CA ASP A 190 -12.49 -1.85 7.89
C ASP A 190 -12.97 -0.60 7.12
N LEU A 191 -14.03 -0.78 6.32
CA LEU A 191 -14.73 0.26 5.59
C LEU A 191 -16.19 0.41 6.06
N ILE A 192 -16.47 0.05 7.32
CA ILE A 192 -17.80 0.19 7.93
C ILE A 192 -17.76 1.31 8.94
N ASP A 193 -18.52 2.38 8.72
CA ASP A 193 -18.76 3.42 9.72
C ASP A 193 -20.07 4.16 9.42
N LYS A 194 -20.89 4.38 10.49
CA LYS A 194 -22.17 5.10 10.47
C LYS A 194 -23.15 4.55 9.40
N ASP A 195 -23.33 5.33 8.34
CA ASP A 195 -24.23 5.04 7.22
C ASP A 195 -23.52 4.35 6.03
N ILE A 196 -22.23 4.08 6.15
CA ILE A 196 -21.45 3.38 5.14
C ILE A 196 -21.17 1.95 5.61
N ASP A 197 -21.52 1.01 4.76
CA ASP A 197 -21.21 -0.42 4.91
C ASP A 197 -20.39 -0.88 3.69
N GLY A 198 -19.09 -0.58 3.73
CA GLY A 198 -18.15 -0.93 2.65
C GLY A 198 -17.47 -2.29 2.83
N GLY A 199 -17.77 -2.97 3.93
CA GLY A 199 -17.23 -4.27 4.31
C GLY A 199 -15.98 -4.17 5.18
N ASP A 200 -15.87 -5.11 6.13
CA ASP A 200 -14.70 -5.40 6.96
C ASP A 200 -14.09 -6.72 6.49
N VAL A 201 -12.82 -6.72 6.10
CA VAL A 201 -12.18 -7.83 5.38
C VAL A 201 -10.84 -8.20 6.00
N ASP A 202 -10.71 -9.47 6.34
CA ASP A 202 -9.45 -10.09 6.77
C ASP A 202 -8.92 -11.07 5.71
N SER A 203 -7.63 -11.04 5.47
CA SER A 203 -7.00 -11.99 4.54
C SER A 203 -5.57 -12.35 4.94
N TYR A 204 -5.13 -13.53 4.51
CA TYR A 204 -3.72 -13.87 4.52
C TYR A 204 -3.22 -14.24 3.12
N THR A 205 -1.94 -14.03 2.90
CA THR A 205 -1.26 -14.40 1.68
C THR A 205 0.00 -15.21 2.01
N LEU A 206 0.16 -16.34 1.35
CA LEU A 206 1.40 -17.11 1.33
C LEU A 206 2.06 -16.92 -0.04
N GLY A 207 3.34 -16.61 -0.05
CA GLY A 207 4.07 -16.29 -1.27
C GLY A 207 5.40 -17.03 -1.40
N VAL A 208 5.73 -17.38 -2.63
CA VAL A 208 7.07 -17.82 -3.02
C VAL A 208 7.57 -16.88 -4.11
N ASN A 209 8.74 -16.29 -3.91
CA ASN A 209 9.39 -15.44 -4.88
C ASN A 209 10.71 -16.08 -5.32
N TRP A 210 10.91 -16.18 -6.64
CA TRP A 210 12.16 -16.62 -7.23
C TRP A 210 12.75 -15.49 -8.08
N PHE A 211 13.83 -14.92 -7.61
CA PHE A 211 14.63 -13.94 -8.34
C PHE A 211 15.70 -14.70 -9.12
N ALA A 212 15.40 -15.08 -10.37
CA ALA A 212 16.31 -15.86 -11.19
C ALA A 212 17.57 -15.07 -11.54
N THR A 213 17.40 -13.77 -11.83
CA THR A 213 18.46 -12.78 -12.06
C THR A 213 18.08 -11.46 -11.38
N PRO A 214 18.96 -10.44 -11.35
CA PRO A 214 18.58 -9.12 -10.84
C PRO A 214 17.40 -8.46 -11.57
N THR A 215 17.10 -8.91 -12.79
CA THR A 215 16.07 -8.33 -13.67
C THR A 215 14.87 -9.25 -13.90
N LEU A 216 14.99 -10.55 -13.59
CA LEU A 216 13.93 -11.54 -13.83
C LEU A 216 13.45 -12.16 -12.51
N ARG A 217 12.16 -12.00 -12.22
CA ARG A 217 11.48 -12.54 -11.04
C ARG A 217 10.24 -13.31 -11.43
N PHE A 218 10.02 -14.43 -10.75
CA PHE A 218 8.76 -15.16 -10.73
C PHE A 218 8.19 -15.14 -9.32
N SER A 219 6.87 -15.06 -9.20
CA SER A 219 6.15 -15.08 -7.93
C SER A 219 4.94 -15.98 -8.06
N ALA A 220 4.66 -16.76 -7.02
CA ALA A 220 3.43 -17.51 -6.85
C ALA A 220 2.84 -17.17 -5.49
N ASN A 221 1.57 -16.78 -5.45
CA ASN A 221 0.88 -16.41 -4.23
C ASN A 221 -0.43 -17.20 -4.11
N TYR A 222 -0.71 -17.64 -2.90
CA TYR A 222 -2.02 -18.10 -2.48
C TYR A 222 -2.59 -17.08 -1.51
N VAL A 223 -3.74 -16.53 -1.84
CA VAL A 223 -4.48 -15.56 -1.03
C VAL A 223 -5.74 -16.23 -0.55
N ASP A 224 -6.02 -16.12 0.72
CA ASP A 224 -7.24 -16.61 1.33
C ASP A 224 -7.91 -15.47 2.11
N VAL A 225 -9.13 -15.17 1.75
CA VAL A 225 -9.97 -14.22 2.49
C VAL A 225 -10.64 -14.98 3.61
N LEU A 226 -10.29 -14.63 4.85
CA LEU A 226 -10.73 -15.34 6.05
C LEU A 226 -12.12 -14.92 6.51
N ASN A 227 -12.43 -13.66 6.25
CA ASN A 227 -13.67 -13.05 6.72
C ASN A 227 -14.05 -11.86 5.85
N VAL A 228 -15.32 -11.74 5.55
CA VAL A 228 -15.94 -10.54 4.97
C VAL A 228 -17.23 -10.30 5.75
N ASN A 229 -17.25 -9.24 6.56
CA ASN A 229 -18.44 -8.79 7.27
C ASN A 229 -19.00 -7.56 6.56
N GLY A 230 -20.27 -7.56 6.26
CA GLY A 230 -20.96 -6.45 5.59
C GLY A 230 -20.56 -6.26 4.12
N GLY A 231 -20.99 -5.14 3.56
CA GLY A 231 -20.75 -4.80 2.16
C GLY A 231 -21.46 -5.74 1.19
N THR A 232 -21.09 -5.63 -0.08
CA THR A 232 -21.70 -6.41 -1.18
C THR A 232 -21.36 -7.91 -1.11
N TYR A 233 -20.23 -8.26 -0.51
CA TYR A 233 -19.71 -9.63 -0.47
C TYR A 233 -19.72 -10.23 0.94
N ASP A 234 -20.66 -9.78 1.78
CA ASP A 234 -20.87 -10.31 3.13
C ASP A 234 -20.88 -11.85 3.17
N ASN A 235 -20.14 -12.43 4.11
CA ASN A 235 -19.97 -13.88 4.27
C ASN A 235 -19.36 -14.63 3.05
N GLN A 236 -18.65 -13.93 2.15
CA GLN A 236 -17.91 -14.59 1.07
C GLN A 236 -16.42 -14.63 1.36
N GLU A 237 -15.86 -15.82 1.35
CA GLU A 237 -14.46 -16.11 1.69
C GLU A 237 -13.73 -16.72 0.47
N PRO A 238 -13.42 -15.92 -0.58
CA PRO A 238 -12.76 -16.44 -1.76
C PRO A 238 -11.29 -16.75 -1.50
N SER A 239 -10.80 -17.84 -2.11
CA SER A 239 -9.38 -18.12 -2.20
C SER A 239 -8.90 -17.93 -3.63
N LEU A 240 -7.67 -17.42 -3.79
CA LEU A 240 -7.07 -17.16 -5.09
C LEU A 240 -5.66 -17.72 -5.16
N PHE A 241 -5.32 -18.26 -6.31
CA PHE A 241 -3.95 -18.58 -6.66
C PHE A 241 -3.51 -17.75 -7.85
N GLN A 242 -2.38 -17.05 -7.72
CA GLN A 242 -1.85 -16.20 -8.77
C GLN A 242 -0.37 -16.47 -9.02
N VAL A 243 0.04 -16.38 -10.28
CA VAL A 243 1.42 -16.46 -10.71
C VAL A 243 1.77 -15.20 -11.49
N ARG A 244 2.95 -14.66 -11.26
CA ARG A 244 3.46 -13.48 -11.94
C ARG A 244 4.88 -13.72 -12.43
N SER A 245 5.16 -13.29 -13.64
CA SER A 245 6.53 -13.07 -14.13
C SER A 245 6.77 -11.57 -14.28
N GLN A 246 7.95 -11.11 -13.90
CA GLN A 246 8.35 -9.72 -14.02
C GLN A 246 9.75 -9.63 -14.59
N TRP A 247 9.88 -8.81 -15.64
CA TRP A 247 11.16 -8.44 -16.22
C TRP A 247 11.36 -6.94 -16.08
N ALA A 248 12.47 -6.53 -15.45
CA ALA A 248 12.89 -5.15 -15.28
C ALA A 248 14.13 -4.88 -16.15
N PHE A 249 14.18 -3.76 -16.84
CA PHE A 249 15.25 -3.35 -17.72
C PHE A 249 15.60 -1.87 -17.51
#